data_7dd47aa40accd775668e8e9eb49e3297
#
_entry.id   7dd47aa40accd775668e8e9eb49e3297
#
_cell.length_a   1.000
_cell.length_b   1.000
_cell.length_c   1.000
_cell.angle_alpha   90.00
_cell.angle_beta   90.00
_cell.angle_gamma   90.00
#
_symmetry.space_group_name_H-M   'P 1'
#
loop_
_entity.id
_entity.type
_entity.pdbx_description
1 polymer ?
#
loop_
_entity_poly.entity_id
_entity_poly.type
_entity_poly.pdbx_seq_one_letter_code
_entity_poly.pdbx_strand_id
1 'polypeptide(L)'
;MKRRLLAGALAATMALSMTACGSGGGSTDTQGSGSSDGSPTTLNLILRAGAYADVIKECLPKFEEEHNVKCEVQELSESDLYSGIALDAINQKGSYDLCMVDGSWMAEFTENGVLANLSDLGYELDDDIIPATTSICYVGDDVYLAPYYGNVTVLMLNKENVKAAGYTADTIESLDDVLAVCEKAKADGKKGFIYRGDSQNNTVVDFLPILLSYGGWVIDESNKPTVNTQEFKDAMNFYLKLIATGEAQVKDDLIASVDTGAGTMGVGWPGWYTPTADSPADYIALSGAVSKGGETHNANVYGIWTIGIPANSQNQELA
;
A
#
# COMPACT_ATOMS: atom_id res chain seq x y z
N MET A 1 -24.40 -6.01 54.03
CA MET A 1 -23.52 -5.91 55.18
C MET A 1 -22.07 -5.92 54.76
N LYS A 2 -21.34 -4.85 55.11
CA LYS A 2 -19.88 -4.77 55.26
C LYS A 2 -19.01 -5.12 54.06
N ARG A 3 -18.51 -4.09 53.35
CA ARG A 3 -17.09 -3.72 53.19
C ARG A 3 -16.98 -2.40 52.41
N ARG A 4 -17.13 -1.32 53.15
CA ARG A 4 -16.57 0.00 52.85
C ARG A 4 -15.28 0.10 53.66
N LEU A 5 -14.32 0.88 53.16
CA LEU A 5 -13.06 1.30 53.75
C LEU A 5 -11.83 0.61 53.12
N LEU A 6 -11.25 1.34 52.17
CA LEU A 6 -9.82 1.61 51.97
C LEU A 6 -9.65 2.47 50.70
N ALA A 7 -9.99 3.73 50.86
CA ALA A 7 -9.60 4.79 49.91
C ALA A 7 -9.20 5.97 50.79
N GLY A 8 -7.92 6.17 50.99
CA GLY A 8 -7.42 7.30 51.75
C GLY A 8 -6.01 7.08 52.21
N ALA A 9 -5.01 7.33 51.41
CA ALA A 9 -3.66 7.73 51.75
C ALA A 9 -2.72 7.57 50.55
N LEU A 10 -2.65 8.55 49.68
CA LEU A 10 -1.46 8.92 48.87
C LEU A 10 -1.74 10.25 48.11
N ALA A 11 -1.91 11.31 48.89
CA ALA A 11 -1.95 12.66 48.37
C ALA A 11 -1.30 13.59 49.40
N ALA A 12 0.02 13.57 49.47
CA ALA A 12 0.81 14.62 50.16
C ALA A 12 2.30 14.30 49.99
N THR A 13 2.92 14.70 48.90
CA THR A 13 4.35 15.08 48.85
C THR A 13 4.71 15.49 47.43
N MET A 14 4.49 16.75 47.09
CA MET A 14 5.20 17.50 46.04
C MET A 14 4.66 18.94 46.00
N ALA A 15 5.03 19.67 47.05
CA ALA A 15 4.97 21.12 47.06
C ALA A 15 6.15 21.58 47.88
N LEU A 16 7.23 22.02 47.25
CA LEU A 16 8.24 22.95 47.79
C LEU A 16 9.46 22.97 46.85
N SER A 17 9.42 23.87 45.87
CA SER A 17 10.62 24.61 45.42
C SER A 17 10.22 25.66 44.40
N MET A 18 9.58 26.72 44.90
CA MET A 18 9.58 28.03 44.24
C MET A 18 10.15 29.04 45.24
N THR A 19 11.31 29.51 44.96
CA THR A 19 11.72 30.89 45.30
C THR A 19 13.11 31.16 44.76
N ALA A 20 13.18 32.08 43.80
CA ALA A 20 14.16 33.16 43.84
C ALA A 20 13.81 34.21 42.79
N CYS A 21 13.44 35.36 43.26
CA CYS A 21 13.21 36.60 42.52
C CYS A 21 14.49 37.17 41.92
N GLY A 22 14.31 37.92 40.81
CA GLY A 22 15.30 38.85 40.29
C GLY A 22 14.67 39.74 39.24
N SER A 23 14.30 40.94 39.62
CA SER A 23 13.72 42.01 38.79
C SER A 23 14.70 42.65 37.82
N GLY A 24 14.23 43.05 36.63
CA GLY A 24 14.93 43.96 35.73
C GLY A 24 14.23 44.04 34.38
N GLY A 25 13.53 45.16 34.13
CA GLY A 25 12.80 45.42 32.92
C GLY A 25 13.68 45.81 31.74
N GLY A 26 13.14 45.66 30.54
CA GLY A 26 13.70 46.15 29.28
C GLY A 26 12.97 45.48 28.10
N SER A 27 12.09 46.25 27.47
CA SER A 27 11.50 45.90 26.16
C SER A 27 12.58 45.77 25.11
N THR A 28 12.48 44.78 24.24
CA THR A 28 12.58 44.94 22.77
C THR A 28 12.72 43.60 22.06
N ASP A 29 11.95 43.49 21.00
CA ASP A 29 12.15 42.69 19.79
C ASP A 29 12.46 41.17 19.92
N THR A 30 11.39 40.42 19.66
CA THR A 30 11.42 38.99 19.36
C THR A 30 11.97 38.77 17.96
N GLN A 31 13.26 38.59 17.83
CA GLN A 31 13.83 37.79 16.76
C GLN A 31 14.11 36.41 17.36
N GLY A 32 13.37 35.43 16.90
CA GLY A 32 13.62 34.03 17.22
C GLY A 32 14.96 33.61 16.61
N SER A 33 16.01 33.73 17.41
CA SER A 33 17.31 33.16 17.11
C SER A 33 17.31 31.74 17.69
N GLY A 34 16.93 30.74 16.88
CA GLY A 34 17.24 29.37 17.18
C GLY A 34 18.75 29.20 17.20
N SER A 35 19.32 29.09 18.38
CA SER A 35 20.70 28.63 18.53
C SER A 35 20.74 27.16 18.14
N SER A 36 21.08 26.85 16.89
CA SER A 36 21.49 25.51 16.49
C SER A 36 22.80 25.20 17.21
N ASP A 37 22.77 24.28 18.14
CA ASP A 37 23.96 23.75 18.81
C ASP A 37 24.84 22.90 17.89
N GLY A 38 24.52 22.84 16.58
CA GLY A 38 25.24 22.04 15.58
C GLY A 38 24.84 20.56 15.57
N SER A 39 23.92 20.12 16.41
CA SER A 39 23.39 18.76 16.38
C SER A 39 22.49 18.55 15.17
N PRO A 40 22.54 17.37 14.52
CA PRO A 40 21.67 17.07 13.40
C PRO A 40 20.19 17.03 13.84
N THR A 41 19.30 17.53 12.98
CA THR A 41 17.86 17.33 13.16
C THR A 41 17.51 15.85 12.91
N THR A 42 16.69 15.25 13.76
CA THR A 42 16.21 13.89 13.55
C THR A 42 14.93 13.93 12.75
N LEU A 43 14.89 13.17 11.63
CA LEU A 43 13.69 12.89 10.85
C LEU A 43 13.22 11.46 11.10
N ASN A 44 11.96 11.30 11.39
CA ASN A 44 11.34 10.01 11.67
C ASN A 44 10.55 9.55 10.44
N LEU A 45 10.97 8.44 9.83
CA LEU A 45 10.37 7.86 8.64
C LEU A 45 9.58 6.62 9.03
N ILE A 46 8.33 6.51 8.55
CA ILE A 46 7.50 5.33 8.70
C ILE A 46 7.27 4.68 7.34
N LEU A 47 7.82 3.48 7.13
CA LEU A 47 7.91 2.85 5.83
C LEU A 47 7.32 1.44 5.84
N ARG A 48 6.86 0.99 4.68
CA ARG A 48 6.48 -0.41 4.47
C ARG A 48 7.70 -1.30 4.53
N ALA A 49 7.64 -2.35 5.36
CA ALA A 49 8.74 -3.29 5.55
C ALA A 49 9.12 -4.07 4.28
N GLY A 50 10.38 -4.43 4.19
CA GLY A 50 10.98 -5.24 3.13
C GLY A 50 11.73 -4.41 2.09
N ALA A 51 11.92 -4.96 0.88
CA ALA A 51 12.74 -4.37 -0.18
C ALA A 51 12.41 -2.90 -0.49
N TYR A 52 11.20 -2.48 -0.22
CA TYR A 52 10.74 -1.09 -0.43
C TYR A 52 11.42 -0.12 0.53
N ALA A 53 11.52 -0.48 1.82
CA ALA A 53 12.25 0.32 2.80
C ALA A 53 13.77 0.22 2.58
N ASP A 54 14.28 -0.94 2.12
CA ASP A 54 15.72 -1.15 1.92
C ASP A 54 16.29 -0.18 0.89
N VAL A 55 15.59 0.08 -0.22
CA VAL A 55 16.03 1.05 -1.23
C VAL A 55 16.12 2.47 -0.65
N ILE A 56 15.13 2.88 0.15
CA ILE A 56 15.19 4.19 0.82
C ILE A 56 16.39 4.24 1.76
N LYS A 57 16.57 3.23 2.62
CA LYS A 57 17.68 3.18 3.57
C LYS A 57 19.07 3.24 2.90
N GLU A 58 19.22 2.73 1.68
CA GLU A 58 20.46 2.85 0.91
C GLU A 58 20.76 4.29 0.49
N CYS A 59 19.74 5.14 0.33
CA CYS A 59 19.88 6.53 -0.05
C CYS A 59 20.13 7.47 1.15
N LEU A 60 19.65 7.10 2.35
CA LEU A 60 19.69 7.97 3.54
C LEU A 60 21.08 8.48 3.93
N PRO A 61 22.17 7.68 3.92
CA PRO A 61 23.48 8.17 4.37
C PRO A 61 23.97 9.40 3.60
N LYS A 62 23.69 9.46 2.29
CA LYS A 62 24.04 10.62 1.48
C LYS A 62 23.21 11.84 1.85
N PHE A 63 21.92 11.67 2.02
CA PHE A 63 21.00 12.73 2.43
C PHE A 63 21.35 13.26 3.82
N GLU A 64 21.63 12.38 4.77
CA GLU A 64 22.02 12.75 6.14
C GLU A 64 23.29 13.62 6.17
N GLU A 65 24.30 13.26 5.35
CA GLU A 65 25.54 14.03 5.23
C GLU A 65 25.30 15.42 4.59
N GLU A 66 24.51 15.45 3.48
CA GLU A 66 24.27 16.69 2.72
C GLU A 66 23.41 17.71 3.51
N HIS A 67 22.49 17.26 4.35
CA HIS A 67 21.52 18.10 5.04
C HIS A 67 21.75 18.22 6.56
N ASN A 68 22.80 17.59 7.10
CA ASN A 68 23.08 17.53 8.54
C ASN A 68 21.85 17.05 9.35
N VAL A 69 21.27 15.96 8.92
CA VAL A 69 20.11 15.31 9.56
C VAL A 69 20.46 13.88 9.96
N LYS A 70 19.62 13.28 10.82
CA LYS A 70 19.64 11.87 11.14
C LYS A 70 18.28 11.29 10.84
N CYS A 71 18.20 10.24 10.04
CA CYS A 71 16.95 9.57 9.70
C CYS A 71 16.77 8.32 10.57
N GLU A 72 15.63 8.24 11.28
CA GLU A 72 15.22 7.06 12.02
C GLU A 72 14.07 6.39 11.29
N VAL A 73 14.28 5.13 10.87
CA VAL A 73 13.31 4.40 10.03
C VAL A 73 12.56 3.39 10.89
N GLN A 74 11.25 3.49 10.89
CA GLN A 74 10.35 2.46 11.41
C GLN A 74 9.72 1.70 10.25
N GLU A 75 9.91 0.37 10.24
CA GLU A 75 9.35 -0.52 9.21
C GLU A 75 8.14 -1.26 9.76
N LEU A 76 7.02 -1.21 9.05
CA LEU A 76 5.76 -1.82 9.46
C LEU A 76 5.11 -2.64 8.33
N SER A 77 4.20 -3.52 8.71
CA SER A 77 3.27 -4.14 7.76
C SER A 77 2.36 -3.08 7.13
N GLU A 78 1.69 -3.39 6.02
CA GLU A 78 0.77 -2.45 5.36
C GLU A 78 -0.34 -1.97 6.31
N SER A 79 -0.96 -2.87 7.06
CA SER A 79 -2.05 -2.54 7.99
C SER A 79 -1.59 -1.73 9.20
N ASP A 80 -0.39 -2.03 9.71
CA ASP A 80 0.19 -1.29 10.83
C ASP A 80 0.68 0.09 10.40
N LEU A 81 1.20 0.20 9.17
CA LEU A 81 1.60 1.48 8.56
C LEU A 81 0.41 2.44 8.44
N TYR A 82 -0.69 1.96 7.83
CA TYR A 82 -1.92 2.75 7.76
C TYR A 82 -2.38 3.21 9.15
N SER A 83 -2.48 2.26 10.08
CA SER A 83 -2.93 2.53 11.45
C SER A 83 -2.01 3.50 12.18
N GLY A 84 -0.70 3.35 12.00
CA GLY A 84 0.32 4.21 12.61
C GLY A 84 0.17 5.65 12.17
N ILE A 85 0.08 5.89 10.84
CA ILE A 85 -0.09 7.24 10.27
C ILE A 85 -1.42 7.85 10.71
N ALA A 86 -2.53 7.12 10.59
CA ALA A 86 -3.86 7.61 10.93
C ALA A 86 -3.97 7.97 12.43
N LEU A 87 -3.45 7.13 13.32
CA LEU A 87 -3.47 7.39 14.76
C LEU A 87 -2.57 8.56 15.17
N ASP A 88 -1.41 8.72 14.51
CA ASP A 88 -0.55 9.88 14.76
C ASP A 88 -1.25 11.19 14.37
N ALA A 89 -1.89 11.21 13.21
CA ALA A 89 -2.66 12.36 12.75
C ALA A 89 -3.84 12.70 13.69
N ILE A 90 -4.65 11.70 14.09
CA ILE A 90 -5.78 11.88 15.01
C ILE A 90 -5.32 12.42 16.36
N ASN A 91 -4.22 11.92 16.88
CA ASN A 91 -3.68 12.33 18.18
C ASN A 91 -2.82 13.59 18.10
N GLN A 92 -2.61 14.15 16.91
CA GLN A 92 -1.78 15.35 16.67
C GLN A 92 -0.38 15.25 17.31
N LYS A 93 0.23 14.08 17.24
CA LYS A 93 1.53 13.81 17.88
C LYS A 93 2.71 14.40 17.10
N GLY A 94 2.64 14.35 15.76
CA GLY A 94 3.75 14.72 14.90
C GLY A 94 4.97 13.82 15.11
N SER A 95 4.74 12.50 15.23
CA SER A 95 5.80 11.53 15.50
C SER A 95 6.57 11.17 14.24
N TYR A 96 6.04 11.45 13.08
CA TYR A 96 6.63 11.10 11.78
C TYR A 96 6.79 12.35 10.91
N ASP A 97 7.87 12.38 10.14
CA ASP A 97 8.18 13.46 9.21
C ASP A 97 7.97 13.04 7.77
N LEU A 98 8.15 11.76 7.47
CA LEU A 98 7.91 11.20 6.15
C LEU A 98 7.22 9.84 6.29
N CYS A 99 6.23 9.57 5.45
CA CYS A 99 5.50 8.32 5.44
C CYS A 99 5.39 7.73 4.03
N MET A 100 5.49 6.39 3.94
CA MET A 100 5.12 5.67 2.74
C MET A 100 3.61 5.46 2.75
N VAL A 101 2.94 5.79 1.64
CA VAL A 101 1.48 5.80 1.51
C VAL A 101 1.05 4.90 0.34
N ASP A 102 0.12 3.98 0.58
CA ASP A 102 -0.56 3.28 -0.50
C ASP A 102 -1.49 4.26 -1.22
N GLY A 103 -1.45 4.26 -2.56
CA GLY A 103 -2.27 5.17 -3.35
C GLY A 103 -3.77 5.07 -3.08
N SER A 104 -4.24 3.92 -2.60
CA SER A 104 -5.64 3.73 -2.22
C SER A 104 -6.06 4.52 -0.97
N TRP A 105 -5.13 4.98 -0.15
CA TRP A 105 -5.40 5.77 1.06
C TRP A 105 -5.46 7.28 0.79
N MET A 106 -5.01 7.71 -0.40
CA MET A 106 -4.80 9.12 -0.72
C MET A 106 -6.07 9.97 -0.48
N ALA A 107 -7.21 9.56 -1.01
CA ALA A 107 -8.45 10.32 -0.87
C ALA A 107 -8.85 10.50 0.60
N GLU A 108 -8.81 9.43 1.39
CA GLU A 108 -9.14 9.47 2.81
C GLU A 108 -8.15 10.34 3.59
N PHE A 109 -6.85 10.19 3.33
CA PHE A 109 -5.81 10.90 4.05
C PHE A 109 -5.82 12.41 3.75
N THR A 110 -6.10 12.79 2.51
CA THR A 110 -6.22 14.20 2.14
C THR A 110 -7.51 14.83 2.68
N GLU A 111 -8.66 14.16 2.58
CA GLU A 111 -9.93 14.64 3.13
C GLU A 111 -9.87 14.85 4.65
N ASN A 112 -9.13 13.99 5.35
CA ASN A 112 -8.97 14.08 6.81
C ASN A 112 -7.78 14.95 7.25
N GLY A 113 -7.08 15.61 6.33
CA GLY A 113 -5.95 16.49 6.64
C GLY A 113 -4.75 15.74 7.26
N VAL A 114 -4.54 14.49 6.89
CA VAL A 114 -3.42 13.65 7.35
C VAL A 114 -2.13 14.04 6.65
N LEU A 115 -2.22 14.42 5.36
CA LEU A 115 -1.08 14.75 4.50
C LEU A 115 -0.95 16.26 4.33
N ALA A 116 0.29 16.74 4.28
CA ALA A 116 0.62 18.09 3.87
C ALA A 116 0.42 18.25 2.36
N ASN A 117 0.03 19.46 1.93
CA ASN A 117 0.03 19.84 0.53
C ASN A 117 1.48 20.11 0.11
N LEU A 118 2.05 19.25 -0.74
CA LEU A 118 3.43 19.39 -1.19
C LEU A 118 3.63 20.57 -2.14
N SER A 119 2.58 21.01 -2.86
CA SER A 119 2.65 22.21 -3.69
C SER A 119 2.86 23.47 -2.84
N ASP A 120 2.29 23.54 -1.64
CA ASP A 120 2.53 24.63 -0.69
C ASP A 120 3.97 24.65 -0.18
N LEU A 121 4.66 23.53 -0.20
CA LEU A 121 6.09 23.39 0.12
C LEU A 121 7.00 23.61 -1.09
N GLY A 122 6.42 23.94 -2.25
CA GLY A 122 7.16 24.20 -3.49
C GLY A 122 7.57 22.95 -4.26
N TYR A 123 6.98 21.80 -3.96
CA TYR A 123 7.24 20.57 -4.68
C TYR A 123 6.34 20.42 -5.92
N GLU A 124 6.93 20.08 -7.04
CA GLU A 124 6.27 19.78 -8.31
C GLU A 124 6.73 18.41 -8.79
N LEU A 125 5.81 17.64 -9.42
CA LEU A 125 6.17 16.35 -10.00
C LEU A 125 6.96 16.56 -11.29
N ASP A 126 7.98 15.74 -11.49
CA ASP A 126 8.80 15.77 -12.70
C ASP A 126 8.01 15.26 -13.92
N ASP A 127 8.15 15.92 -15.06
CA ASP A 127 7.43 15.62 -16.31
C ASP A 127 7.80 14.26 -16.92
N ASP A 128 8.93 13.66 -16.52
CA ASP A 128 9.36 12.35 -17.00
C ASP A 128 8.79 11.17 -16.22
N ILE A 129 8.05 11.43 -15.13
CA ILE A 129 7.38 10.40 -14.36
C ILE A 129 6.19 9.85 -15.17
N ILE A 130 6.04 8.52 -15.17
CA ILE A 130 4.97 7.83 -15.90
C ILE A 130 3.59 8.35 -15.47
N PRO A 131 2.76 8.90 -16.36
CA PRO A 131 1.46 9.52 -16.00
C PRO A 131 0.51 8.58 -15.23
N ALA A 132 0.58 7.28 -15.46
CA ALA A 132 -0.22 6.30 -14.73
C ALA A 132 0.10 6.25 -13.22
N THR A 133 1.30 6.69 -12.81
CA THR A 133 1.71 6.72 -11.40
C THR A 133 1.44 8.07 -10.74
N THR A 134 1.28 9.13 -11.51
CA THR A 134 1.07 10.48 -10.97
C THR A 134 -0.40 10.80 -10.70
N SER A 135 -1.34 10.11 -11.35
CA SER A 135 -2.78 10.41 -11.26
C SER A 135 -3.35 10.38 -9.83
N ILE A 136 -2.74 9.57 -8.95
CA ILE A 136 -3.14 9.47 -7.55
C ILE A 136 -2.40 10.44 -6.63
N CYS A 137 -1.51 11.28 -7.15
CA CYS A 137 -0.71 12.21 -6.37
C CYS A 137 -1.38 13.57 -6.22
N TYR A 138 -2.42 13.84 -7.00
CA TYR A 138 -3.10 15.12 -7.06
C TYR A 138 -4.47 15.13 -6.40
N VAL A 139 -4.80 16.24 -5.75
CA VAL A 139 -6.16 16.63 -5.37
C VAL A 139 -6.45 17.98 -6.01
N GLY A 140 -7.30 18.00 -7.03
CA GLY A 140 -7.41 19.16 -7.91
C GLY A 140 -6.11 19.40 -8.67
N ASP A 141 -5.53 20.58 -8.51
CA ASP A 141 -4.25 20.95 -9.12
C ASP A 141 -3.05 20.81 -8.15
N ASP A 142 -3.30 20.46 -6.90
CA ASP A 142 -2.30 20.39 -5.85
C ASP A 142 -1.72 18.98 -5.69
N VAL A 143 -0.40 18.90 -5.49
CA VAL A 143 0.34 17.67 -5.22
C VAL A 143 0.35 17.37 -3.72
N TYR A 144 -0.06 16.17 -3.34
CA TYR A 144 -0.01 15.67 -1.95
C TYR A 144 0.97 14.51 -1.75
N LEU A 145 1.31 13.82 -2.82
CA LEU A 145 2.14 12.62 -2.77
C LEU A 145 3.20 12.64 -3.88
N ALA A 146 4.39 12.14 -3.56
CA ALA A 146 5.42 11.85 -4.56
C ALA A 146 5.34 10.37 -4.93
N PRO A 147 5.24 9.98 -6.22
CA PRO A 147 5.23 8.58 -6.61
C PRO A 147 6.59 7.94 -6.32
N TYR A 148 6.55 6.80 -5.64
CA TYR A 148 7.76 6.08 -5.25
C TYR A 148 8.01 4.87 -6.15
N TYR A 149 7.03 3.97 -6.24
CA TYR A 149 7.09 2.88 -7.22
C TYR A 149 5.72 2.52 -7.75
N GLY A 150 5.69 2.21 -9.07
CA GLY A 150 4.53 1.65 -9.73
C GLY A 150 4.56 0.13 -9.67
N ASN A 151 3.41 -0.45 -9.42
CA ASN A 151 3.21 -1.89 -9.46
C ASN A 151 1.96 -2.20 -10.27
N VAL A 152 1.84 -3.42 -10.77
CA VAL A 152 0.70 -3.87 -11.58
C VAL A 152 0.38 -5.31 -11.23
N THR A 153 -0.90 -5.66 -11.16
CA THR A 153 -1.30 -7.04 -10.95
C THR A 153 -0.84 -7.94 -12.09
N VAL A 154 -0.37 -9.12 -11.76
CA VAL A 154 0.05 -10.18 -12.69
C VAL A 154 -0.60 -11.49 -12.28
N LEU A 155 -0.63 -12.46 -13.19
CA LEU A 155 -1.01 -13.82 -12.89
C LEU A 155 0.26 -14.63 -12.61
N MET A 156 0.44 -15.06 -11.36
CA MET A 156 1.44 -16.02 -10.96
C MET A 156 0.96 -17.42 -11.33
N LEU A 157 1.83 -18.25 -11.88
CA LEU A 157 1.49 -19.61 -12.33
C LEU A 157 2.61 -20.61 -12.05
N ASN A 158 2.22 -21.87 -11.85
CA ASN A 158 3.13 -23.00 -11.82
C ASN A 158 3.26 -23.61 -13.21
N LYS A 159 4.46 -23.59 -13.78
CA LYS A 159 4.74 -24.04 -15.16
C LYS A 159 4.36 -25.50 -15.42
N GLU A 160 4.62 -26.39 -14.48
CA GLU A 160 4.34 -27.81 -14.64
C GLU A 160 2.83 -28.11 -14.58
N ASN A 161 2.07 -27.41 -13.73
CA ASN A 161 0.62 -27.56 -13.65
C ASN A 161 -0.05 -27.04 -14.93
N VAL A 162 0.42 -25.90 -15.44
CA VAL A 162 -0.03 -25.31 -16.70
C VAL A 162 0.22 -26.28 -17.86
N LYS A 163 1.43 -26.84 -17.94
CA LYS A 163 1.80 -27.84 -18.94
C LYS A 163 0.96 -29.12 -18.83
N ALA A 164 0.67 -29.60 -17.62
CA ALA A 164 -0.20 -30.77 -17.41
C ALA A 164 -1.64 -30.51 -17.89
N ALA A 165 -2.09 -29.26 -17.93
CA ALA A 165 -3.35 -28.86 -18.51
C ALA A 165 -3.32 -28.72 -20.05
N GLY A 166 -2.15 -28.87 -20.67
CA GLY A 166 -1.98 -28.78 -22.12
C GLY A 166 -1.69 -27.35 -22.60
N TYR A 167 -1.33 -26.43 -21.70
CA TYR A 167 -1.02 -25.04 -21.97
C TYR A 167 0.46 -24.74 -21.70
N THR A 168 0.89 -23.56 -22.14
CA THR A 168 2.12 -22.89 -21.75
C THR A 168 1.78 -21.47 -21.34
N ALA A 169 2.72 -20.74 -20.72
CA ALA A 169 2.53 -19.32 -20.38
C ALA A 169 2.06 -18.50 -21.60
N ASP A 170 2.66 -18.75 -22.78
CA ASP A 170 2.38 -18.02 -24.03
C ASP A 170 1.04 -18.39 -24.69
N THR A 171 0.41 -19.51 -24.28
CA THR A 171 -0.87 -19.96 -24.87
C THR A 171 -2.07 -19.69 -23.97
N ILE A 172 -1.87 -19.02 -22.85
CA ILE A 172 -2.96 -18.52 -21.99
C ILE A 172 -3.32 -17.12 -22.48
N GLU A 173 -4.34 -17.03 -23.32
CA GLU A 173 -4.71 -15.78 -24.00
C GLU A 173 -5.99 -15.15 -23.45
N SER A 174 -6.72 -15.85 -22.59
CA SER A 174 -8.01 -15.39 -22.04
C SER A 174 -8.25 -15.87 -20.61
N LEU A 175 -9.21 -15.24 -19.93
CA LEU A 175 -9.72 -15.73 -18.64
C LEU A 175 -10.34 -17.12 -18.73
N ASP A 176 -10.92 -17.50 -19.88
CA ASP A 176 -11.45 -18.84 -20.10
C ASP A 176 -10.33 -19.88 -20.11
N ASP A 177 -9.15 -19.58 -20.66
CA ASP A 177 -7.97 -20.43 -20.59
C ASP A 177 -7.46 -20.58 -19.16
N VAL A 178 -7.43 -19.47 -18.40
CA VAL A 178 -7.09 -19.49 -16.97
C VAL A 178 -8.03 -20.45 -16.20
N LEU A 179 -9.34 -20.34 -16.45
CA LEU A 179 -10.33 -21.20 -15.82
C LEU A 179 -10.13 -22.68 -16.23
N ALA A 180 -9.91 -22.94 -17.51
CA ALA A 180 -9.71 -24.29 -18.02
C ALA A 180 -8.48 -24.97 -17.40
N VAL A 181 -7.37 -24.25 -17.27
CA VAL A 181 -6.15 -24.73 -16.59
C VAL A 181 -6.45 -25.02 -15.11
N CYS A 182 -7.14 -24.12 -14.42
CA CYS A 182 -7.47 -24.28 -13.01
C CYS A 182 -8.44 -25.44 -12.76
N GLU A 183 -9.44 -25.64 -13.62
CA GLU A 183 -10.37 -26.79 -13.57
C GLU A 183 -9.64 -28.10 -13.78
N LYS A 184 -8.71 -28.16 -14.74
CA LYS A 184 -7.89 -29.35 -14.99
C LYS A 184 -7.01 -29.68 -13.79
N ALA A 185 -6.35 -28.66 -13.21
CA ALA A 185 -5.53 -28.83 -12.01
C ALA A 185 -6.36 -29.40 -10.84
N LYS A 186 -7.58 -28.88 -10.65
CA LYS A 186 -8.52 -29.41 -9.64
C LYS A 186 -8.90 -30.86 -9.92
N ALA A 187 -9.16 -31.23 -11.17
CA ALA A 187 -9.47 -32.62 -11.56
C ALA A 187 -8.29 -33.55 -11.28
N ASP A 188 -7.05 -33.07 -11.37
CA ASP A 188 -5.82 -33.79 -11.06
C ASP A 188 -5.48 -33.80 -9.54
N GLY A 189 -6.38 -33.30 -8.68
CA GLY A 189 -6.21 -33.28 -7.23
C GLY A 189 -5.35 -32.17 -6.68
N LYS A 190 -5.06 -31.15 -7.48
CA LYS A 190 -4.34 -29.94 -7.09
C LYS A 190 -5.30 -28.78 -6.82
N LYS A 191 -4.80 -27.70 -6.25
CA LYS A 191 -5.55 -26.44 -6.17
C LYS A 191 -5.43 -25.70 -7.52
N GLY A 192 -6.55 -25.30 -8.09
CA GLY A 192 -6.56 -24.51 -9.31
C GLY A 192 -6.14 -23.07 -9.04
N PHE A 193 -7.10 -22.22 -8.70
CA PHE A 193 -6.86 -20.82 -8.41
C PHE A 193 -6.72 -20.57 -6.92
N ILE A 194 -5.60 -19.97 -6.51
CA ILE A 194 -5.37 -19.52 -5.15
C ILE A 194 -5.68 -18.02 -5.09
N TYR A 195 -6.51 -17.61 -4.14
CA TYR A 195 -6.90 -16.21 -3.97
C TYR A 195 -6.69 -15.74 -2.54
N ARG A 196 -6.50 -14.44 -2.35
CA ARG A 196 -6.33 -13.87 -1.02
C ARG A 196 -7.70 -13.61 -0.39
N GLY A 197 -7.95 -14.27 0.73
CA GLY A 197 -9.20 -14.14 1.48
C GLY A 197 -8.98 -13.66 2.92
N ASP A 198 -7.80 -13.14 3.21
CA ASP A 198 -7.35 -12.73 4.54
C ASP A 198 -7.82 -11.33 4.95
N SER A 199 -8.11 -10.46 3.97
CA SER A 199 -8.65 -9.13 4.21
C SER A 199 -9.60 -8.69 3.11
N GLN A 200 -10.45 -7.71 3.40
CA GLN A 200 -11.37 -7.14 2.43
C GLN A 200 -10.62 -6.50 1.26
N ASN A 201 -9.54 -5.76 1.53
CA ASN A 201 -8.72 -5.12 0.51
C ASN A 201 -8.12 -6.16 -0.46
N ASN A 202 -7.44 -7.17 0.06
CA ASN A 202 -6.82 -8.21 -0.75
C ASN A 202 -7.83 -8.97 -1.62
N THR A 203 -8.99 -9.31 -1.07
CA THR A 203 -10.07 -9.98 -1.81
C THR A 203 -10.58 -9.12 -2.97
N VAL A 204 -10.75 -7.83 -2.74
CA VAL A 204 -11.19 -6.88 -3.79
C VAL A 204 -10.12 -6.72 -4.86
N VAL A 205 -8.87 -6.53 -4.47
CA VAL A 205 -7.74 -6.37 -5.41
C VAL A 205 -7.60 -7.58 -6.35
N ASP A 206 -7.81 -8.80 -5.87
CA ASP A 206 -7.75 -10.00 -6.71
C ASP A 206 -8.93 -10.09 -7.70
N PHE A 207 -10.07 -9.49 -7.38
CA PHE A 207 -11.26 -9.44 -8.23
C PHE A 207 -11.22 -8.31 -9.27
N LEU A 208 -10.64 -7.15 -8.94
CA LEU A 208 -10.69 -5.95 -9.78
C LEU A 208 -10.15 -6.15 -11.21
N PRO A 209 -9.05 -6.87 -11.48
CA PRO A 209 -8.59 -7.11 -12.85
C PRO A 209 -9.63 -7.87 -13.68
N ILE A 210 -10.33 -8.81 -13.06
CA ILE A 210 -11.40 -9.58 -13.70
C ILE A 210 -12.58 -8.65 -14.01
N LEU A 211 -13.00 -7.83 -13.02
CA LEU A 211 -14.07 -6.87 -13.21
C LEU A 211 -13.79 -5.89 -14.36
N LEU A 212 -12.59 -5.33 -14.39
CA LEU A 212 -12.15 -4.43 -15.45
C LEU A 212 -12.17 -5.10 -16.83
N SER A 213 -11.73 -6.35 -16.91
CA SER A 213 -11.70 -7.09 -18.18
C SER A 213 -13.10 -7.38 -18.75
N TYR A 214 -14.12 -7.41 -17.88
CA TYR A 214 -15.53 -7.47 -18.29
C TYR A 214 -16.12 -6.08 -18.61
N GLY A 215 -15.32 -5.00 -18.55
CA GLY A 215 -15.75 -3.63 -18.78
C GLY A 215 -16.54 -3.03 -17.61
N GLY A 216 -16.47 -3.63 -16.43
CA GLY A 216 -17.12 -3.17 -15.22
C GLY A 216 -16.19 -2.35 -14.33
N TRP A 217 -16.80 -1.56 -13.45
CA TRP A 217 -16.10 -0.88 -12.35
C TRP A 217 -17.01 -0.80 -11.13
N VAL A 218 -16.51 -0.29 -10.03
CA VAL A 218 -17.26 -0.22 -8.75
C VAL A 218 -18.16 1.00 -8.63
N ILE A 219 -17.80 2.10 -9.34
CA ILE A 219 -18.55 3.36 -9.41
C ILE A 219 -18.54 3.87 -10.85
N ASP A 220 -19.51 4.71 -11.24
CA ASP A 220 -19.51 5.44 -12.50
C ASP A 220 -18.84 6.83 -12.37
N GLU A 221 -18.77 7.56 -13.48
CA GLU A 221 -18.20 8.92 -13.54
C GLU A 221 -18.94 9.94 -12.63
N SER A 222 -20.14 9.60 -12.15
CA SER A 222 -20.93 10.39 -11.21
C SER A 222 -20.76 9.91 -9.76
N ASN A 223 -19.78 9.05 -9.47
CA ASN A 223 -19.53 8.40 -8.19
C ASN A 223 -20.69 7.53 -7.67
N LYS A 224 -21.54 7.01 -8.57
CA LYS A 224 -22.63 6.10 -8.18
C LYS A 224 -22.14 4.66 -8.25
N PRO A 225 -22.51 3.81 -7.26
CA PRO A 225 -22.17 2.39 -7.29
C PRO A 225 -22.70 1.67 -8.53
N THR A 226 -21.85 0.88 -9.18
CA THR A 226 -22.13 0.10 -10.40
C THR A 226 -22.19 -1.41 -10.16
N VAL A 227 -22.21 -1.83 -8.89
CA VAL A 227 -22.20 -3.24 -8.47
C VAL A 227 -23.42 -4.05 -8.93
N ASN A 228 -24.42 -3.41 -9.52
CA ASN A 228 -25.62 -4.05 -10.05
C ASN A 228 -25.70 -4.07 -11.59
N THR A 229 -24.65 -3.66 -12.29
CA THR A 229 -24.57 -3.72 -13.76
C THR A 229 -24.41 -5.17 -14.24
N GLN A 230 -24.63 -5.39 -15.54
CA GLN A 230 -24.48 -6.74 -16.11
C GLN A 230 -23.01 -7.16 -16.13
N GLU A 231 -22.12 -6.24 -16.47
CA GLU A 231 -20.66 -6.43 -16.48
C GLU A 231 -20.15 -6.87 -15.11
N PHE A 232 -20.60 -6.21 -14.04
CA PHE A 232 -20.24 -6.61 -12.67
C PHE A 232 -20.74 -8.01 -12.32
N LYS A 233 -21.98 -8.35 -12.69
CA LYS A 233 -22.56 -9.67 -12.43
C LYS A 233 -21.85 -10.76 -13.21
N ASP A 234 -21.50 -10.51 -14.47
CA ASP A 234 -20.80 -11.47 -15.32
C ASP A 234 -19.38 -11.72 -14.80
N ALA A 235 -18.65 -10.67 -14.43
CA ALA A 235 -17.35 -10.76 -13.79
C ALA A 235 -17.40 -11.54 -12.46
N MET A 236 -18.38 -11.24 -11.61
CA MET A 236 -18.56 -11.93 -10.34
C MET A 236 -18.91 -13.40 -10.53
N ASN A 237 -19.78 -13.71 -11.48
CA ASN A 237 -20.12 -15.10 -11.81
C ASN A 237 -18.91 -15.88 -12.33
N PHE A 238 -18.05 -15.26 -13.12
CA PHE A 238 -16.80 -15.85 -13.56
C PHE A 238 -15.85 -16.06 -12.38
N TYR A 239 -15.64 -15.04 -11.57
CA TYR A 239 -14.76 -15.10 -10.40
C TYR A 239 -15.16 -16.21 -9.42
N LEU A 240 -16.46 -16.38 -9.17
CA LEU A 240 -16.99 -17.45 -8.33
C LEU A 240 -16.67 -18.85 -8.89
N LYS A 241 -16.68 -19.02 -10.20
CA LYS A 241 -16.26 -20.29 -10.83
C LYS A 241 -14.75 -20.50 -10.66
N LEU A 242 -13.97 -19.45 -10.85
CA LEU A 242 -12.52 -19.51 -10.76
C LEU A 242 -12.06 -19.87 -9.34
N ILE A 243 -12.54 -19.17 -8.31
CA ILE A 243 -12.19 -19.45 -6.90
C ILE A 243 -12.71 -20.82 -6.42
N ALA A 244 -13.78 -21.34 -7.01
CA ALA A 244 -14.27 -22.68 -6.71
C ALA A 244 -13.32 -23.80 -7.17
N THR A 245 -12.30 -23.49 -7.96
CA THR A 245 -11.26 -24.45 -8.39
C THR A 245 -10.15 -24.64 -7.36
N GLY A 246 -10.01 -23.69 -6.40
CA GLY A 246 -8.92 -23.68 -5.43
C GLY A 246 -9.38 -23.30 -4.03
N GLU A 247 -8.60 -22.46 -3.36
CA GLU A 247 -8.86 -22.05 -1.97
C GLU A 247 -8.30 -20.68 -1.64
N ALA A 248 -8.77 -20.09 -0.54
CA ALA A 248 -8.23 -18.86 0.02
C ALA A 248 -6.93 -19.14 0.77
N GLN A 249 -5.93 -18.30 0.55
CA GLN A 249 -4.66 -18.32 1.28
C GLN A 249 -4.17 -16.89 1.55
N VAL A 250 -3.30 -16.72 2.54
CA VAL A 250 -2.55 -15.48 2.72
C VAL A 250 -1.42 -15.40 1.67
N LYS A 251 -0.88 -14.20 1.48
CA LYS A 251 0.13 -13.91 0.44
C LYS A 251 1.27 -14.94 0.39
N ASP A 252 1.92 -15.21 1.52
CA ASP A 252 3.12 -16.06 1.55
C ASP A 252 2.80 -17.53 1.28
N ASP A 253 1.64 -18.01 1.74
CA ASP A 253 1.15 -19.34 1.43
C ASP A 253 0.74 -19.49 -0.06
N LEU A 254 0.15 -18.43 -0.66
CA LEU A 254 -0.13 -18.39 -2.10
C LEU A 254 1.16 -18.55 -2.90
N ILE A 255 2.18 -17.74 -2.60
CA ILE A 255 3.48 -17.81 -3.28
C ILE A 255 4.06 -19.23 -3.15
N ALA A 256 4.13 -19.76 -1.94
CA ALA A 256 4.66 -21.09 -1.67
C ALA A 256 3.83 -22.21 -2.36
N SER A 257 2.51 -22.08 -2.39
CA SER A 257 1.64 -23.05 -3.06
C SER A 257 1.86 -23.08 -4.57
N VAL A 258 1.99 -21.93 -5.21
CA VAL A 258 2.24 -21.84 -6.66
C VAL A 258 3.67 -22.29 -6.96
N ASP A 259 4.66 -21.89 -6.17
CA ASP A 259 6.06 -22.28 -6.38
C ASP A 259 6.25 -23.81 -6.26
N THR A 260 5.63 -24.45 -5.27
CA THR A 260 5.72 -25.90 -5.06
C THR A 260 4.80 -26.72 -5.98
N GLY A 261 3.87 -26.09 -6.71
CA GLY A 261 2.87 -26.76 -7.54
C GLY A 261 1.73 -27.39 -6.76
N ALA A 262 1.57 -27.10 -5.48
CA ALA A 262 0.36 -27.42 -4.72
C ALA A 262 -0.83 -26.57 -5.19
N GLY A 263 -0.59 -25.31 -5.53
CA GLY A 263 -1.47 -24.40 -6.24
C GLY A 263 -1.04 -24.21 -7.69
N THR A 264 -1.94 -23.74 -8.54
CA THR A 264 -1.66 -23.61 -9.97
C THR A 264 -1.51 -22.17 -10.41
N MET A 265 -2.44 -21.31 -10.07
CA MET A 265 -2.44 -19.88 -10.42
C MET A 265 -3.00 -19.03 -9.29
N GLY A 266 -2.63 -17.74 -9.31
CA GLY A 266 -3.18 -16.72 -8.42
C GLY A 266 -2.81 -15.33 -8.89
N VAL A 267 -3.64 -14.32 -8.56
CA VAL A 267 -3.28 -12.92 -8.78
C VAL A 267 -2.19 -12.53 -7.79
N GLY A 268 -1.18 -11.85 -8.27
CA GLY A 268 -0.04 -11.41 -7.48
C GLY A 268 0.55 -10.11 -7.99
N TRP A 269 1.71 -9.79 -7.47
CA TRP A 269 2.47 -8.60 -7.80
C TRP A 269 3.91 -9.00 -8.18
N PRO A 270 4.55 -8.38 -9.18
CA PRO A 270 5.89 -8.76 -9.64
C PRO A 270 6.96 -8.78 -8.55
N GLY A 271 6.83 -7.91 -7.53
CA GLY A 271 7.77 -7.85 -6.42
C GLY A 271 7.65 -8.97 -5.37
N TRP A 272 6.71 -9.92 -5.53
CA TRP A 272 6.54 -11.00 -4.55
C TRP A 272 7.47 -12.19 -4.78
N TYR A 273 7.87 -12.41 -6.02
CA TYR A 273 8.66 -13.55 -6.43
C TYR A 273 9.58 -13.15 -7.58
N THR A 274 10.82 -13.58 -7.56
CA THR A 274 11.78 -13.32 -8.63
C THR A 274 12.06 -14.61 -9.37
N PRO A 275 11.37 -14.90 -10.49
CA PRO A 275 11.58 -16.13 -11.24
C PRO A 275 12.94 -16.14 -11.91
N THR A 276 13.56 -17.31 -11.94
CA THR A 276 14.72 -17.65 -12.75
C THR A 276 14.32 -18.64 -13.84
N ALA A 277 15.23 -18.95 -14.77
CA ALA A 277 14.94 -19.94 -15.82
C ALA A 277 14.52 -21.30 -15.27
N ASP A 278 15.08 -21.71 -14.13
CA ASP A 278 14.81 -22.98 -13.48
C ASP A 278 13.67 -22.93 -12.44
N SER A 279 13.10 -21.76 -12.19
CA SER A 279 12.01 -21.62 -11.21
C SER A 279 10.75 -22.37 -11.68
N PRO A 280 10.08 -23.11 -10.77
CA PRO A 280 8.82 -23.80 -11.10
C PRO A 280 7.65 -22.83 -11.30
N ALA A 281 7.68 -21.67 -10.64
CA ALA A 281 6.71 -20.60 -10.82
C ALA A 281 7.22 -19.50 -11.76
N ASP A 282 6.29 -18.78 -12.36
CA ASP A 282 6.54 -17.64 -13.25
C ASP A 282 5.36 -16.68 -13.21
N TYR A 283 5.48 -15.54 -13.92
CA TYR A 283 4.42 -14.58 -14.10
C TYR A 283 4.03 -14.44 -15.57
N ILE A 284 2.75 -14.17 -15.79
CA ILE A 284 2.25 -13.66 -17.06
C ILE A 284 1.38 -12.42 -16.79
N ALA A 285 1.17 -11.62 -17.80
CA ALA A 285 0.11 -10.61 -17.74
C ALA A 285 -1.22 -11.33 -17.50
N LEU A 286 -2.09 -10.77 -16.65
CA LEU A 286 -3.42 -11.35 -16.45
C LEU A 286 -4.21 -11.15 -17.74
N SER A 287 -4.57 -12.25 -18.36
CA SER A 287 -5.41 -12.24 -19.55
C SER A 287 -6.81 -11.74 -19.22
N GLY A 288 -7.45 -11.08 -20.16
CA GLY A 288 -8.78 -10.51 -19.97
C GLY A 288 -9.91 -11.45 -20.39
N ALA A 289 -11.13 -10.97 -20.19
CA ALA A 289 -12.32 -11.63 -20.72
C ALA A 289 -12.40 -11.47 -22.23
N VAL A 290 -12.87 -12.49 -22.92
CA VAL A 290 -13.16 -12.43 -24.35
C VAL A 290 -14.49 -11.71 -24.55
N SER A 291 -14.48 -10.60 -25.30
CA SER A 291 -15.69 -9.87 -25.68
C SER A 291 -16.57 -10.69 -26.64
N LYS A 292 -17.83 -10.28 -26.80
CA LYS A 292 -18.74 -10.88 -27.80
C LYS A 292 -18.20 -10.80 -29.24
N GLY A 293 -17.24 -9.91 -29.52
CA GLY A 293 -16.55 -9.77 -30.80
C GLY A 293 -15.33 -10.66 -30.97
N GLY A 294 -14.96 -11.42 -29.95
CA GLY A 294 -13.78 -12.30 -29.94
C GLY A 294 -12.47 -11.58 -29.58
N GLU A 295 -12.54 -10.31 -29.21
CA GLU A 295 -11.37 -9.57 -28.74
C GLU A 295 -11.18 -9.76 -27.24
N THR A 296 -9.94 -9.92 -26.79
CA THR A 296 -9.58 -10.04 -25.37
C THR A 296 -9.23 -8.65 -24.81
N HIS A 297 -9.87 -8.28 -23.70
CA HIS A 297 -9.59 -7.04 -23.00
C HIS A 297 -8.73 -7.32 -21.76
N ASN A 298 -7.42 -7.21 -21.91
CA ASN A 298 -6.51 -7.32 -20.79
C ASN A 298 -6.65 -6.10 -19.89
N ALA A 299 -6.91 -6.32 -18.63
CA ALA A 299 -7.05 -5.27 -17.65
C ALA A 299 -6.31 -5.63 -16.38
N ASN A 300 -5.38 -4.77 -15.98
CA ASN A 300 -4.61 -4.94 -14.78
C ASN A 300 -4.82 -3.74 -13.86
N VAL A 301 -4.71 -3.97 -12.56
CA VAL A 301 -4.84 -2.92 -11.55
C VAL A 301 -3.46 -2.41 -11.20
N TYR A 302 -3.30 -1.10 -11.21
CA TYR A 302 -2.11 -0.46 -10.69
C TYR A 302 -2.13 -0.44 -9.16
N GLY A 303 -1.00 -0.76 -8.54
CA GLY A 303 -0.75 -0.62 -7.11
C GLY A 303 0.38 0.37 -6.91
N ILE A 304 0.07 1.65 -6.83
CA ILE A 304 1.06 2.71 -6.72
C ILE A 304 1.32 2.98 -5.25
N TRP A 305 2.59 2.93 -4.88
CA TRP A 305 3.07 3.37 -3.58
C TRP A 305 3.78 4.71 -3.72
N THR A 306 3.53 5.55 -2.77
CA THR A 306 3.95 6.95 -2.78
C THR A 306 4.64 7.32 -1.47
N ILE A 307 5.26 8.48 -1.47
CA ILE A 307 5.81 9.12 -0.28
C ILE A 307 4.98 10.37 -0.01
N GLY A 308 4.65 10.60 1.25
CA GLY A 308 3.94 11.78 1.70
C GLY A 308 4.54 12.34 2.98
N ILE A 309 4.22 13.60 3.26
CA ILE A 309 4.62 14.29 4.48
C ILE A 309 3.38 14.40 5.37
N PRO A 310 3.39 13.90 6.62
CA PRO A 310 2.29 14.13 7.56
C PRO A 310 2.06 15.61 7.83
N ALA A 311 0.81 16.05 7.79
CA ALA A 311 0.45 17.46 7.99
C ALA A 311 0.83 18.00 9.38
N ASN A 312 1.00 17.12 10.36
CA ASN A 312 1.40 17.44 11.74
C ASN A 312 2.91 17.32 11.98
N SER A 313 3.73 17.02 10.95
CA SER A 313 5.19 17.06 11.05
C SER A 313 5.67 18.49 11.37
N GLN A 314 6.69 18.56 12.21
CA GLN A 314 7.36 19.83 12.54
C GLN A 314 8.55 20.14 11.61
N ASN A 315 8.88 19.23 10.69
CA ASN A 315 10.04 19.30 9.81
C ASN A 315 9.66 19.19 8.33
N GLN A 316 8.46 19.66 7.93
CA GLN A 316 7.90 19.46 6.60
C GLN A 316 8.80 19.92 5.44
N GLU A 317 9.51 21.06 5.61
CA GLU A 317 10.43 21.58 4.58
C GLU A 317 11.71 20.76 4.44
N LEU A 318 12.06 20.01 5.47
CA LEU A 318 13.29 19.19 5.50
C LEU A 318 13.01 17.74 5.11
N ALA A 319 11.77 17.27 5.29
CA ALA A 319 11.31 15.92 4.98
C ALA A 319 11.04 15.75 3.49
#